data_46687db717809a1b68f62fc9eb4435fc
#
_entry.id   46687db717809a1b68f62fc9eb4435fc
#
_cell.length_a   1.000
_cell.length_b   1.000
_cell.length_c   1.000
_cell.angle_alpha   90.00
_cell.angle_beta   90.00
_cell.angle_gamma   90.00
#
_symmetry.space_group_name_H-M   'P 1'
#
loop_
_entity.id
_entity.type
_entity.pdbx_description
1 polymer ?
#
loop_
_entity_poly.entity_id
_entity_poly.type
_entity_poly.pdbx_seq_one_letter_code
_entity_poly.pdbx_strand_id
1 'polypeptide(L)'
;MYLLLSKLYPKGLREGYKRVLKGSGIDINLDKFIGFILFVGAGLGLALTFYLGKYLDLPLYIIWLLLFLGFETTFYMWFTFKVNRKTKEIEKVLPDALQLMGSNLRAGLTPDKAFLLAARPEFGIFKDEINRVGREVTVGKTLETALLNMSKRINSEKLEKVVLLIISGMKSGGELADLLEQTARNTRNQDLMEQKVKSSVLSYVIFIFAAVAFGAPVLFGLSSFLVEVLKQVFSQIDIPASAAINVPIKISKIAISTEFIITYSIVSLVSTSILSSLLIGAIIKGKGKEGFKYVPIMTLITLV
;
A
#
# COMPACT_ATOMS: atom_id res chain seq x y z
N MET A 1 23.48 19.79 -18.29
CA MET A 1 22.04 19.74 -18.58
C MET A 1 21.25 18.97 -17.53
N TYR A 2 21.61 17.74 -17.20
CA TYR A 2 20.87 16.92 -16.18
C TYR A 2 20.84 17.51 -14.75
N LEU A 3 21.89 18.22 -14.34
CA LEU A 3 21.99 18.86 -13.02
C LEU A 3 21.06 20.08 -12.84
N LEU A 4 20.70 20.76 -13.92
CA LEU A 4 19.76 21.89 -13.89
C LEU A 4 18.30 21.41 -13.81
N LEU A 5 17.97 20.31 -14.49
CA LEU A 5 16.64 19.71 -14.47
C LEU A 5 16.29 19.11 -13.09
N SER A 6 17.27 18.58 -12.38
CA SER A 6 17.04 18.01 -11.03
C SER A 6 16.62 19.05 -9.99
N LYS A 7 16.94 20.34 -10.20
CA LYS A 7 16.53 21.44 -9.31
C LYS A 7 15.05 21.84 -9.47
N LEU A 8 14.44 21.51 -10.60
CA LEU A 8 13.01 21.74 -10.84
C LEU A 8 12.11 20.79 -10.04
N TYR A 9 12.66 19.70 -9.53
CA TYR A 9 11.87 18.68 -8.85
C TYR A 9 11.44 19.12 -7.44
N PRO A 10 10.15 18.92 -7.03
CA PRO A 10 9.68 19.24 -5.69
C PRO A 10 10.51 18.53 -4.61
N LYS A 11 10.88 19.24 -3.54
CA LYS A 11 11.74 18.70 -2.46
C LYS A 11 11.26 17.35 -1.90
N GLY A 12 9.95 17.18 -1.75
CA GLY A 12 9.36 15.92 -1.24
C GLY A 12 9.58 14.71 -2.14
N LEU A 13 9.47 14.86 -3.47
CA LEU A 13 9.74 13.79 -4.42
C LEU A 13 11.24 13.47 -4.52
N ARG A 14 12.09 14.50 -4.44
CA ARG A 14 13.55 14.33 -4.42
C ARG A 14 14.01 13.53 -3.19
N GLU A 15 13.42 13.78 -2.03
CA GLU A 15 13.68 12.98 -0.81
C GLU A 15 13.16 11.54 -0.94
N GLY A 16 12.01 11.36 -1.62
CA GLY A 16 11.48 10.05 -1.97
C GLY A 16 12.47 9.25 -2.82
N TYR A 17 12.93 9.81 -3.93
CA TYR A 17 13.94 9.16 -4.79
C TYR A 17 15.26 8.91 -4.07
N LYS A 18 15.71 9.83 -3.20
CA LYS A 18 16.93 9.65 -2.40
C LYS A 18 16.80 8.45 -1.44
N ARG A 19 15.64 8.29 -0.82
CA ARG A 19 15.35 7.14 0.06
C ARG A 19 15.35 5.82 -0.71
N VAL A 20 14.70 5.82 -1.88
CA VAL A 20 14.59 4.62 -2.73
C VAL A 20 15.93 4.25 -3.34
N LEU A 21 16.73 5.22 -3.81
CA LEU A 21 18.08 4.99 -4.33
C LEU A 21 19.02 4.43 -3.27
N LYS A 22 18.98 4.96 -2.05
CA LYS A 22 19.76 4.37 -0.94
C LYS A 22 19.39 2.91 -0.69
N GLY A 23 18.10 2.57 -0.73
CA GLY A 23 17.62 1.20 -0.55
C GLY A 23 17.89 0.26 -1.74
N SER A 24 18.18 0.78 -2.93
CA SER A 24 18.52 -0.05 -4.10
C SER A 24 19.95 -0.60 -4.08
N GLY A 25 20.82 -0.02 -3.23
CA GLY A 25 22.25 -0.37 -3.20
C GLY A 25 23.03 0.11 -4.43
N ILE A 26 22.47 0.97 -5.25
CA ILE A 26 23.07 1.49 -6.48
C ILE A 26 23.68 2.86 -6.16
N ASP A 27 25.00 2.96 -6.24
CA ASP A 27 25.76 4.20 -6.06
C ASP A 27 25.68 5.07 -7.33
N ILE A 28 24.48 5.56 -7.66
CA ILE A 28 24.29 6.54 -8.74
C ILE A 28 24.05 7.91 -8.11
N ASN A 29 24.64 8.93 -8.72
CA ASN A 29 24.40 10.31 -8.34
C ASN A 29 22.91 10.63 -8.54
N LEU A 30 22.21 10.98 -7.45
CA LEU A 30 20.76 11.27 -7.41
C LEU A 30 20.36 12.26 -8.50
N ASP A 31 21.15 13.33 -8.68
CA ASP A 31 20.84 14.39 -9.61
C ASP A 31 20.95 13.95 -11.09
N LYS A 32 21.91 13.07 -11.37
CA LYS A 32 22.04 12.45 -12.71
C LYS A 32 20.87 11.52 -13.00
N PHE A 33 20.47 10.73 -12.00
CA PHE A 33 19.35 9.78 -12.13
C PHE A 33 18.02 10.48 -12.36
N ILE A 34 17.68 11.49 -11.53
CA ILE A 34 16.46 12.29 -11.69
C ILE A 34 16.47 13.02 -13.02
N GLY A 35 17.60 13.67 -13.38
CA GLY A 35 17.72 14.37 -14.66
C GLY A 35 17.55 13.45 -15.87
N PHE A 36 18.00 12.20 -15.80
CA PHE A 36 17.81 11.21 -16.86
C PHE A 36 16.33 10.81 -17.00
N ILE A 37 15.63 10.55 -15.89
CA ILE A 37 14.20 10.18 -15.91
C ILE A 37 13.38 11.32 -16.49
N LEU A 38 13.62 12.57 -16.04
CA LEU A 38 12.95 13.75 -16.57
C LEU A 38 13.16 13.91 -18.08
N PHE A 39 14.39 13.69 -18.55
CA PHE A 39 14.72 13.79 -19.96
C PHE A 39 14.00 12.73 -20.80
N VAL A 40 14.02 11.48 -20.33
CA VAL A 40 13.33 10.35 -20.98
C VAL A 40 11.81 10.54 -20.95
N GLY A 41 11.25 10.95 -19.80
CA GLY A 41 9.82 11.22 -19.65
C GLY A 41 9.33 12.35 -20.56
N ALA A 42 10.09 13.44 -20.66
CA ALA A 42 9.78 14.55 -21.55
C ALA A 42 9.84 14.13 -23.03
N GLY A 43 10.87 13.39 -23.43
CA GLY A 43 11.04 12.91 -24.81
C GLY A 43 9.96 11.92 -25.23
N LEU A 44 9.67 10.92 -24.41
CA LEU A 44 8.60 9.95 -24.65
C LEU A 44 7.22 10.64 -24.63
N GLY A 45 7.00 11.56 -23.68
CA GLY A 45 5.78 12.37 -23.63
C GLY A 45 5.55 13.16 -24.92
N LEU A 46 6.57 13.81 -25.47
CA LEU A 46 6.48 14.54 -26.75
C LEU A 46 6.15 13.61 -27.92
N ALA A 47 6.84 12.48 -28.02
CA ALA A 47 6.62 11.51 -29.11
C ALA A 47 5.19 10.96 -29.09
N LEU A 48 4.70 10.56 -27.90
CA LEU A 48 3.33 10.06 -27.73
C LEU A 48 2.27 11.15 -27.95
N THR A 49 2.55 12.39 -27.57
CA THR A 49 1.64 13.53 -27.81
C THR A 49 1.44 13.78 -29.29
N PHE A 50 2.50 13.67 -30.10
CA PHE A 50 2.41 13.85 -31.54
C PHE A 50 1.56 12.75 -32.20
N TYR A 51 1.61 11.53 -31.66
CA TYR A 51 0.79 10.42 -32.15
C TYR A 51 -0.67 10.52 -31.70
N LEU A 52 -0.92 10.77 -30.41
CA LEU A 52 -2.26 10.82 -29.82
C LEU A 52 -3.03 12.11 -30.15
N GLY A 53 -2.33 13.21 -30.43
CA GLY A 53 -2.95 14.48 -30.80
C GLY A 53 -3.72 14.45 -32.12
N LYS A 54 -3.56 13.39 -32.94
CA LYS A 54 -4.37 13.15 -34.13
C LYS A 54 -5.76 12.59 -33.82
N TYR A 55 -5.94 12.02 -32.64
CA TYR A 55 -7.16 11.31 -32.23
C TYR A 55 -7.94 12.00 -31.12
N LEU A 56 -7.31 12.96 -30.44
CA LEU A 56 -7.89 13.69 -29.31
C LEU A 56 -7.99 15.16 -29.65
N ASP A 57 -9.19 15.72 -29.65
CA ASP A 57 -9.46 17.18 -29.86
C ASP A 57 -9.08 18.01 -28.63
N LEU A 58 -7.94 17.69 -28.00
CA LEU A 58 -7.40 18.40 -26.85
C LEU A 58 -6.14 19.20 -27.29
N PRO A 59 -5.86 20.34 -26.63
CA PRO A 59 -4.62 21.08 -26.89
C PRO A 59 -3.40 20.22 -26.59
N LEU A 60 -2.44 20.16 -27.52
CA LEU A 60 -1.26 19.29 -27.46
C LEU A 60 -0.45 19.41 -26.15
N TYR A 61 -0.39 20.64 -25.58
CA TYR A 61 0.32 20.85 -24.31
C TYR A 61 -0.35 20.16 -23.13
N ILE A 62 -1.68 20.00 -23.12
CA ILE A 62 -2.42 19.28 -22.06
C ILE A 62 -2.14 17.78 -22.17
N ILE A 63 -2.18 17.24 -23.39
CA ILE A 63 -1.87 15.82 -23.64
C ILE A 63 -0.44 15.52 -23.20
N TRP A 64 0.51 16.39 -23.57
CA TRP A 64 1.91 16.22 -23.15
C TRP A 64 2.09 16.27 -21.64
N LEU A 65 1.45 17.23 -20.95
CA LEU A 65 1.53 17.35 -19.50
C LEU A 65 0.98 16.12 -18.79
N LEU A 66 -0.16 15.58 -19.23
CA LEU A 66 -0.77 14.38 -18.65
C LEU A 66 0.11 13.14 -18.89
N LEU A 67 0.66 12.95 -20.07
CA LEU A 67 1.54 11.84 -20.40
C LEU A 67 2.86 11.92 -19.62
N PHE A 68 3.44 13.11 -19.49
CA PHE A 68 4.65 13.34 -18.71
C PHE A 68 4.45 13.03 -17.23
N LEU A 69 3.39 13.57 -16.61
CA LEU A 69 3.06 13.27 -15.21
C LEU A 69 2.71 11.80 -14.99
N GLY A 70 1.98 11.20 -15.94
CA GLY A 70 1.64 9.77 -15.91
C GLY A 70 2.89 8.90 -15.96
N PHE A 71 3.85 9.20 -16.82
CA PHE A 71 5.13 8.49 -16.90
C PHE A 71 5.94 8.62 -15.60
N GLU A 72 6.09 9.85 -15.09
CA GLU A 72 6.83 10.11 -13.84
C GLU A 72 6.25 9.37 -12.64
N THR A 73 4.92 9.42 -12.47
CA THR A 73 4.24 8.74 -11.36
C THR A 73 4.35 7.22 -11.48
N THR A 74 4.18 6.68 -12.69
CA THR A 74 4.29 5.23 -12.96
C THR A 74 5.71 4.74 -12.70
N PHE A 75 6.71 5.48 -13.18
CA PHE A 75 8.12 5.13 -12.99
C PHE A 75 8.52 5.17 -11.52
N TYR A 76 8.12 6.22 -10.79
CA TYR A 76 8.35 6.33 -9.34
C TYR A 76 7.72 5.17 -8.58
N MET A 77 6.48 4.83 -8.93
CA MET A 77 5.75 3.73 -8.29
C MET A 77 6.42 2.38 -8.57
N TRP A 78 6.78 2.09 -9.82
CA TRP A 78 7.48 0.86 -10.20
C TRP A 78 8.83 0.72 -9.51
N PHE A 79 9.64 1.79 -9.46
CA PHE A 79 10.95 1.77 -8.82
C PHE A 79 10.84 1.56 -7.31
N THR A 80 9.89 2.24 -6.65
CA THR A 80 9.59 2.07 -5.22
C THR A 80 9.13 0.64 -4.91
N PHE A 81 8.29 0.06 -5.74
CA PHE A 81 7.86 -1.33 -5.60
C PHE A 81 9.04 -2.30 -5.68
N LYS A 82 9.93 -2.10 -6.66
CA LYS A 82 11.10 -2.98 -6.85
C LYS A 82 12.05 -2.96 -5.65
N VAL A 83 12.29 -1.79 -5.07
CA VAL A 83 13.15 -1.64 -3.87
C VAL A 83 12.49 -2.22 -2.63
N ASN A 84 11.20 -1.91 -2.41
CA ASN A 84 10.46 -2.45 -1.27
C ASN A 84 10.34 -3.98 -1.32
N ARG A 85 10.27 -4.56 -2.50
CA ARG A 85 10.24 -6.01 -2.68
C ARG A 85 11.54 -6.65 -2.20
N LYS A 86 12.70 -6.10 -2.58
CA LYS A 86 14.02 -6.57 -2.11
C LYS A 86 14.13 -6.51 -0.59
N THR A 87 13.73 -5.40 0.01
CA THR A 87 13.72 -5.24 1.48
C THR A 87 12.86 -6.31 2.14
N LYS A 88 11.64 -6.55 1.64
CA LYS A 88 10.74 -7.58 2.17
C LYS A 88 11.27 -9.00 1.99
N GLU A 89 11.95 -9.31 0.88
CA GLU A 89 12.59 -10.61 0.67
C GLU A 89 13.68 -10.85 1.72
N ILE A 90 14.48 -9.83 2.05
CA ILE A 90 15.50 -9.91 3.09
C ILE A 90 14.85 -10.05 4.49
N GLU A 91 13.84 -9.23 4.80
CA GLU A 91 13.13 -9.30 6.09
C GLU A 91 12.50 -10.67 6.34
N LYS A 92 12.02 -11.32 5.29
CA LYS A 92 11.38 -12.65 5.38
C LYS A 92 12.38 -13.74 5.80
N VAL A 93 13.62 -13.69 5.33
CA VAL A 93 14.66 -14.70 5.64
C VAL A 93 15.50 -14.33 6.86
N LEU A 94 15.32 -13.11 7.37
CA LEU A 94 16.09 -12.61 8.51
C LEU A 94 16.00 -13.49 9.77
N PRO A 95 14.80 -13.97 10.19
CA PRO A 95 14.72 -14.87 11.37
C PRO A 95 15.52 -16.15 11.20
N ASP A 96 15.49 -16.76 10.02
CA ASP A 96 16.20 -18.00 9.73
C ASP A 96 17.71 -17.79 9.71
N ALA A 97 18.16 -16.68 9.16
CA ALA A 97 19.57 -16.29 9.18
C ALA A 97 20.07 -16.03 10.60
N LEU A 98 19.27 -15.33 11.45
CA LEU A 98 19.62 -15.09 12.85
C LEU A 98 19.69 -16.38 13.65
N GLN A 99 18.77 -17.30 13.43
CA GLN A 99 18.78 -18.61 14.08
C GLN A 99 20.04 -19.40 13.70
N LEU A 100 20.42 -19.36 12.43
CA LEU A 100 21.64 -20.04 11.96
C LEU A 100 22.91 -19.39 12.53
N MET A 101 22.95 -18.05 12.62
CA MET A 101 24.04 -17.33 13.28
C MET A 101 24.16 -17.73 14.77
N GLY A 102 23.03 -17.77 15.49
CA GLY A 102 22.98 -18.21 16.90
C GLY A 102 23.49 -19.62 17.07
N SER A 103 23.05 -20.56 16.21
CA SER A 103 23.53 -21.95 16.22
C SER A 103 25.02 -22.07 15.95
N ASN A 104 25.54 -21.27 15.00
CA ASN A 104 26.98 -21.24 14.70
C ASN A 104 27.81 -20.70 15.87
N LEU A 105 27.32 -19.67 16.57
CA LEU A 105 27.96 -19.15 17.78
C LEU A 105 27.96 -20.19 18.91
N ARG A 106 26.84 -20.89 19.10
CA ARG A 106 26.74 -21.96 20.10
C ARG A 106 27.68 -23.13 19.81
N ALA A 107 27.99 -23.37 18.53
CA ALA A 107 29.02 -24.33 18.11
C ALA A 107 30.46 -23.83 18.33
N GLY A 108 30.65 -22.65 18.94
CA GLY A 108 31.95 -22.09 19.28
C GLY A 108 32.62 -21.26 18.18
N LEU A 109 31.90 -20.91 17.13
CA LEU A 109 32.43 -20.02 16.08
C LEU A 109 32.50 -18.57 16.58
N THR A 110 33.51 -17.84 16.11
CA THR A 110 33.58 -16.38 16.34
C THR A 110 32.44 -15.65 15.64
N PRO A 111 32.01 -14.49 16.15
CA PRO A 111 30.90 -13.72 15.55
C PRO A 111 31.05 -13.46 14.05
N ASP A 112 32.27 -13.13 13.61
CA ASP A 112 32.57 -12.93 12.17
C ASP A 112 32.29 -14.19 11.34
N LYS A 113 32.83 -15.36 11.81
CA LYS A 113 32.62 -16.63 11.12
C LYS A 113 31.16 -17.10 11.19
N ALA A 114 30.51 -16.94 12.35
CA ALA A 114 29.11 -17.30 12.52
C ALA A 114 28.21 -16.52 11.56
N PHE A 115 28.47 -15.23 11.37
CA PHE A 115 27.75 -14.38 10.43
C PHE A 115 28.00 -14.83 8.99
N LEU A 116 29.26 -15.00 8.58
CA LEU A 116 29.62 -15.36 7.19
C LEU A 116 29.09 -16.74 6.79
N LEU A 117 29.12 -17.72 7.70
CA LEU A 117 28.61 -19.07 7.43
C LEU A 117 27.08 -19.13 7.38
N ALA A 118 26.40 -18.08 7.81
CA ALA A 118 24.96 -17.93 7.62
C ALA A 118 24.55 -17.54 6.18
N ALA A 119 25.51 -17.29 5.27
CA ALA A 119 25.24 -16.94 3.87
C ALA A 119 24.75 -18.15 3.05
N ARG A 120 23.55 -18.64 3.32
CA ARG A 120 22.96 -19.80 2.62
C ARG A 120 22.38 -19.38 1.25
N PRO A 121 22.42 -20.28 0.24
CA PRO A 121 21.82 -20.05 -1.08
C PRO A 121 20.32 -19.68 -0.99
N GLU A 122 19.59 -20.27 -0.03
CA GLU A 122 18.17 -20.09 0.18
C GLU A 122 17.80 -18.65 0.59
N PHE A 123 18.77 -17.88 1.07
CA PHE A 123 18.55 -16.50 1.50
C PHE A 123 18.61 -15.48 0.35
N GLY A 124 18.85 -15.94 -0.88
CA GLY A 124 18.79 -15.12 -2.08
C GLY A 124 19.59 -13.82 -1.97
N ILE A 125 18.93 -12.68 -2.11
CA ILE A 125 19.56 -11.35 -2.07
C ILE A 125 20.29 -11.09 -0.73
N PHE A 126 19.79 -11.65 0.39
CA PHE A 126 20.44 -11.48 1.69
C PHE A 126 21.79 -12.18 1.77
N LYS A 127 21.95 -13.33 1.10
CA LYS A 127 23.25 -14.00 0.94
C LYS A 127 24.28 -13.07 0.31
N ASP A 128 23.90 -12.34 -0.75
CA ASP A 128 24.82 -11.45 -1.45
C ASP A 128 25.26 -10.29 -0.56
N GLU A 129 24.38 -9.78 0.29
CA GLU A 129 24.71 -8.76 1.26
C GLU A 129 25.59 -9.28 2.40
N ILE A 130 25.36 -10.51 2.90
CA ILE A 130 26.24 -11.16 3.86
C ILE A 130 27.64 -11.34 3.26
N ASN A 131 27.74 -11.84 2.03
CA ASN A 131 29.01 -11.98 1.33
C ASN A 131 29.71 -10.62 1.11
N ARG A 132 28.95 -9.56 0.91
CA ARG A 132 29.49 -8.21 0.79
C ARG A 132 30.08 -7.73 2.12
N VAL A 133 29.39 -7.99 3.24
CA VAL A 133 29.95 -7.74 4.58
C VAL A 133 31.25 -8.50 4.78
N GLY A 134 31.29 -9.78 4.38
CA GLY A 134 32.50 -10.59 4.43
C GLY A 134 33.67 -9.96 3.67
N ARG A 135 33.43 -9.49 2.46
CA ARG A 135 34.47 -8.77 1.68
C ARG A 135 34.92 -7.48 2.36
N GLU A 136 33.99 -6.71 2.97
CA GLU A 136 34.35 -5.50 3.70
C GLU A 136 35.24 -5.81 4.93
N VAL A 137 34.95 -6.91 5.63
CA VAL A 137 35.79 -7.38 6.76
C VAL A 137 37.17 -7.86 6.30
N THR A 138 37.24 -8.61 5.18
CA THR A 138 38.51 -9.06 4.61
C THR A 138 39.42 -7.91 4.18
N VAL A 139 38.86 -6.78 3.77
CA VAL A 139 39.62 -5.55 3.43
C VAL A 139 40.00 -4.74 4.68
N GLY A 140 39.74 -5.25 5.90
CA GLY A 140 40.18 -4.65 7.16
C GLY A 140 39.14 -3.76 7.86
N LYS A 141 37.90 -3.72 7.41
CA LYS A 141 36.82 -3.06 8.18
C LYS A 141 36.42 -3.93 9.37
N THR A 142 36.03 -3.30 10.46
CA THR A 142 35.41 -4.04 11.58
C THR A 142 34.05 -4.61 11.16
N LEU A 143 33.65 -5.77 11.72
CA LEU A 143 32.33 -6.36 11.48
C LEU A 143 31.21 -5.37 11.83
N GLU A 144 31.34 -4.60 12.95
CA GLU A 144 30.40 -3.57 13.33
C GLU A 144 30.16 -2.55 12.21
N THR A 145 31.25 -2.01 11.64
CA THR A 145 31.15 -1.02 10.56
C THR A 145 30.52 -1.61 9.30
N ALA A 146 30.90 -2.85 8.96
CA ALA A 146 30.37 -3.53 7.77
C ALA A 146 28.86 -3.83 7.93
N LEU A 147 28.41 -4.25 9.12
CA LEU A 147 26.99 -4.48 9.43
C LEU A 147 26.18 -3.17 9.39
N LEU A 148 26.69 -2.07 9.96
CA LEU A 148 26.05 -0.76 9.86
C LEU A 148 25.94 -0.28 8.40
N ASN A 149 26.95 -0.53 7.58
CA ASN A 149 26.88 -0.21 6.16
C ASN A 149 25.82 -1.04 5.45
N MET A 150 25.69 -2.32 5.78
CA MET A 150 24.66 -3.22 5.26
C MET A 150 23.25 -2.72 5.61
N SER A 151 23.01 -2.37 6.88
CA SER A 151 21.68 -1.87 7.31
C SER A 151 21.27 -0.59 6.58
N LYS A 152 22.23 0.34 6.37
CA LYS A 152 22.02 1.58 5.61
C LYS A 152 21.71 1.33 4.12
N ARG A 153 22.29 0.29 3.52
CA ARG A 153 22.05 -0.08 2.11
C ARG A 153 20.66 -0.69 1.91
N ILE A 154 20.26 -1.56 2.84
CA ILE A 154 18.98 -2.31 2.73
C ILE A 154 17.79 -1.43 3.11
N ASN A 155 17.99 -0.40 3.94
CA ASN A 155 16.95 0.54 4.41
C ASN A 155 15.74 -0.17 5.00
N SER A 156 15.98 -1.16 5.88
CA SER A 156 14.98 -1.89 6.65
C SER A 156 15.11 -1.52 8.12
N GLU A 157 14.05 -0.98 8.71
CA GLU A 157 14.00 -0.68 10.14
C GLU A 157 14.18 -1.95 11.00
N LYS A 158 13.62 -3.08 10.53
CA LYS A 158 13.74 -4.39 11.17
C LYS A 158 15.19 -4.85 11.19
N LEU A 159 15.88 -4.78 10.05
CA LEU A 159 17.29 -5.14 9.95
C LEU A 159 18.19 -4.20 10.75
N GLU A 160 17.92 -2.90 10.76
CA GLU A 160 18.68 -1.93 11.54
C GLU A 160 18.63 -2.24 13.04
N LYS A 161 17.44 -2.51 13.59
CA LYS A 161 17.28 -2.93 14.99
C LYS A 161 18.06 -4.21 15.30
N VAL A 162 18.02 -5.20 14.41
CA VAL A 162 18.77 -6.45 14.55
C VAL A 162 20.28 -6.20 14.52
N VAL A 163 20.77 -5.39 13.59
CA VAL A 163 22.20 -5.05 13.48
C VAL A 163 22.70 -4.35 14.74
N LEU A 164 21.95 -3.36 15.25
CA LEU A 164 22.30 -2.68 16.51
C LEU A 164 22.34 -3.65 17.70
N LEU A 165 21.43 -4.61 17.72
CA LEU A 165 21.35 -5.65 18.75
C LEU A 165 22.55 -6.60 18.68
N ILE A 166 22.98 -7.02 17.47
CA ILE A 166 24.19 -7.81 17.25
C ILE A 166 25.43 -7.06 17.76
N ILE A 167 25.57 -5.79 17.38
CA ILE A 167 26.71 -4.95 17.78
C ILE A 167 26.77 -4.79 19.31
N SER A 168 25.64 -4.56 19.95
CA SER A 168 25.55 -4.47 21.41
C SER A 168 25.91 -5.79 22.10
N GLY A 169 25.41 -6.92 21.57
CA GLY A 169 25.72 -8.26 22.08
C GLY A 169 27.20 -8.63 21.94
N MET A 170 27.84 -8.23 20.84
CA MET A 170 29.29 -8.42 20.65
C MET A 170 30.12 -7.68 21.69
N LYS A 171 29.68 -6.51 22.13
CA LYS A 171 30.38 -5.71 23.15
C LYS A 171 30.19 -6.25 24.57
N SER A 172 29.04 -6.85 24.84
CA SER A 172 28.67 -7.37 26.16
C SER A 172 29.28 -8.76 26.46
N GLY A 173 29.78 -9.46 25.46
CA GLY A 173 30.70 -10.61 25.62
C GLY A 173 30.15 -11.91 26.21
N GLY A 174 28.84 -12.17 26.22
CA GLY A 174 28.41 -13.38 26.90
C GLY A 174 27.31 -14.20 26.20
N GLU A 175 26.22 -13.60 25.83
CA GLU A 175 25.01 -14.35 25.44
C GLU A 175 24.53 -14.01 24.04
N LEU A 176 25.46 -13.68 23.13
CA LEU A 176 25.09 -13.28 21.76
C LEU A 176 24.31 -14.39 21.04
N ALA A 177 24.63 -15.66 21.27
CA ALA A 177 23.91 -16.78 20.66
C ALA A 177 22.43 -16.82 21.08
N ASP A 178 22.19 -16.73 22.39
CA ASP A 178 20.82 -16.76 22.94
C ASP A 178 20.03 -15.51 22.53
N LEU A 179 20.70 -14.35 22.51
CA LEU A 179 20.11 -13.12 22.05
C LEU A 179 19.65 -13.19 20.58
N LEU A 180 20.46 -13.77 19.69
CA LEU A 180 20.11 -13.96 18.29
C LEU A 180 18.95 -14.94 18.12
N GLU A 181 18.96 -16.06 18.82
CA GLU A 181 17.87 -17.02 18.76
C GLU A 181 16.56 -16.45 19.32
N GLN A 182 16.63 -15.72 20.42
CA GLN A 182 15.46 -15.02 20.96
C GLN A 182 14.93 -13.97 19.98
N THR A 183 15.82 -13.20 19.36
CA THR A 183 15.45 -12.22 18.35
C THR A 183 14.84 -12.87 17.12
N ALA A 184 15.37 -14.01 16.66
CA ALA A 184 14.80 -14.80 15.59
C ALA A 184 13.37 -15.27 15.91
N ARG A 185 13.17 -15.86 17.10
CA ARG A 185 11.83 -16.26 17.56
C ARG A 185 10.86 -15.10 17.66
N ASN A 186 11.29 -13.99 18.25
CA ASN A 186 10.45 -12.79 18.38
C ASN A 186 10.05 -12.24 17.01
N THR A 187 11.00 -12.14 16.07
CA THR A 187 10.74 -11.67 14.72
C THR A 187 9.76 -12.58 13.98
N ARG A 188 9.95 -13.90 14.07
CA ARG A 188 9.03 -14.89 13.48
C ARG A 188 7.62 -14.77 14.08
N ASN A 189 7.51 -14.61 15.39
CA ASN A 189 6.22 -14.43 16.06
C ASN A 189 5.53 -13.14 15.63
N GLN A 190 6.27 -12.03 15.47
CA GLN A 190 5.74 -10.79 14.92
C GLN A 190 5.21 -11.00 13.49
N ASP A 191 5.96 -11.68 12.62
CA ASP A 191 5.53 -11.97 11.25
C ASP A 191 4.25 -12.84 11.22
N LEU A 192 4.14 -13.83 12.08
CA LEU A 192 2.94 -14.66 12.22
C LEU A 192 1.74 -13.85 12.72
N MET A 193 1.96 -12.96 13.69
CA MET A 193 0.91 -12.05 14.18
C MET A 193 0.46 -11.09 13.11
N GLU A 194 1.38 -10.49 12.35
CA GLU A 194 1.02 -9.63 11.21
C GLU A 194 0.20 -10.38 10.16
N GLN A 195 0.54 -11.63 9.86
CA GLN A 195 -0.22 -12.46 8.93
C GLN A 195 -1.63 -12.77 9.45
N LYS A 196 -1.76 -13.12 10.74
CA LYS A 196 -3.08 -13.36 11.37
C LYS A 196 -3.95 -12.10 11.34
N VAL A 197 -3.38 -10.94 11.70
CA VAL A 197 -4.08 -9.66 11.64
C VAL A 197 -4.53 -9.35 10.21
N LYS A 198 -3.65 -9.51 9.22
CA LYS A 198 -4.00 -9.30 7.81
C LYS A 198 -5.13 -10.21 7.34
N SER A 199 -5.10 -11.49 7.73
CA SER A 199 -6.15 -12.44 7.37
C SER A 199 -7.50 -12.08 8.00
N SER A 200 -7.52 -11.74 9.29
CA SER A 200 -8.73 -11.31 9.99
C SER A 200 -9.29 -10.01 9.40
N VAL A 201 -8.41 -9.03 9.16
CA VAL A 201 -8.79 -7.76 8.52
C VAL A 201 -9.39 -7.97 7.14
N LEU A 202 -8.82 -8.87 6.34
CA LEU A 202 -9.32 -9.19 5.00
C LEU A 202 -10.77 -9.71 5.05
N SER A 203 -11.09 -10.55 6.02
CA SER A 203 -12.46 -11.07 6.21
C SER A 203 -13.46 -9.94 6.48
N TYR A 204 -13.12 -8.99 7.34
CA TYR A 204 -13.98 -7.81 7.58
C TYR A 204 -14.13 -6.94 6.34
N VAL A 205 -13.04 -6.72 5.60
CA VAL A 205 -13.07 -5.94 4.35
C VAL A 205 -13.97 -6.58 3.31
N ILE A 206 -13.88 -7.90 3.13
CA ILE A 206 -14.74 -8.65 2.19
C ILE A 206 -16.20 -8.54 2.61
N PHE A 207 -16.49 -8.66 3.91
CA PHE A 207 -17.87 -8.55 4.42
C PHE A 207 -18.44 -7.14 4.18
N ILE A 208 -17.69 -6.08 4.53
CA ILE A 208 -18.11 -4.69 4.30
C ILE A 208 -18.32 -4.43 2.81
N PHE A 209 -17.37 -4.89 1.99
CA PHE A 209 -17.46 -4.77 0.54
C PHE A 209 -18.74 -5.45 -0.01
N ALA A 210 -18.99 -6.69 0.38
CA ALA A 210 -20.18 -7.43 -0.06
C ALA A 210 -21.49 -6.77 0.40
N ALA A 211 -21.54 -6.31 1.65
CA ALA A 211 -22.72 -5.63 2.20
C ALA A 211 -23.03 -4.32 1.45
N VAL A 212 -22.02 -3.54 1.09
CA VAL A 212 -22.21 -2.25 0.43
C VAL A 212 -22.35 -2.40 -1.09
N ALA A 213 -21.59 -3.30 -1.72
CA ALA A 213 -21.65 -3.49 -3.16
C ALA A 213 -22.91 -4.20 -3.65
N PHE A 214 -23.46 -5.10 -2.83
CA PHE A 214 -24.64 -5.88 -3.19
C PHE A 214 -25.82 -5.63 -2.25
N GLY A 215 -25.59 -5.63 -0.94
CA GLY A 215 -26.66 -5.51 0.04
C GLY A 215 -27.39 -4.17 -0.04
N ALA A 216 -26.66 -3.07 -0.07
CA ALA A 216 -27.26 -1.73 -0.09
C ALA A 216 -28.06 -1.48 -1.39
N PRO A 217 -27.55 -1.71 -2.62
CA PRO A 217 -28.35 -1.55 -3.84
C PRO A 217 -29.60 -2.41 -3.87
N VAL A 218 -29.52 -3.66 -3.44
CA VAL A 218 -30.68 -4.56 -3.38
C VAL A 218 -31.75 -4.04 -2.42
N LEU A 219 -31.35 -3.58 -1.22
CA LEU A 219 -32.29 -3.02 -0.25
C LEU A 219 -32.95 -1.72 -0.75
N PHE A 220 -32.19 -0.82 -1.37
CA PHE A 220 -32.76 0.39 -1.94
C PHE A 220 -33.64 0.12 -3.14
N GLY A 221 -33.28 -0.85 -4.00
CA GLY A 221 -34.10 -1.31 -5.12
C GLY A 221 -35.44 -1.91 -4.66
N LEU A 222 -35.40 -2.80 -3.67
CA LEU A 222 -36.60 -3.38 -3.07
C LEU A 222 -37.47 -2.32 -2.41
N SER A 223 -36.85 -1.36 -1.67
CA SER A 223 -37.56 -0.25 -1.04
C SER A 223 -38.27 0.62 -2.09
N SER A 224 -37.59 0.96 -3.18
CA SER A 224 -38.19 1.74 -4.28
C SER A 224 -39.33 1.01 -4.94
N PHE A 225 -39.18 -0.28 -5.21
CA PHE A 225 -40.25 -1.13 -5.76
C PHE A 225 -41.48 -1.19 -4.84
N LEU A 226 -41.25 -1.38 -3.52
CA LEU A 226 -42.35 -1.46 -2.55
C LEU A 226 -43.13 -0.15 -2.46
N VAL A 227 -42.45 1.00 -2.52
CA VAL A 227 -43.14 2.30 -2.55
C VAL A 227 -43.96 2.46 -3.83
N GLU A 228 -43.47 1.98 -4.96
CA GLU A 228 -44.18 2.05 -6.23
C GLU A 228 -45.46 1.17 -6.22
N VAL A 229 -45.36 -0.06 -5.70
CA VAL A 229 -46.49 -0.95 -5.51
C VAL A 229 -47.54 -0.32 -4.56
N LEU A 230 -47.09 0.26 -3.43
CA LEU A 230 -47.99 0.95 -2.51
C LEU A 230 -48.71 2.12 -3.17
N LYS A 231 -48.03 2.91 -4.00
CA LYS A 231 -48.65 4.00 -4.77
C LYS A 231 -49.74 3.48 -5.70
N GLN A 232 -49.47 2.40 -6.42
CA GLN A 232 -50.45 1.79 -7.33
C GLN A 232 -51.68 1.30 -6.55
N VAL A 233 -51.49 0.58 -5.43
CA VAL A 233 -52.58 0.09 -4.59
C VAL A 233 -53.40 1.26 -4.05
N PHE A 234 -52.76 2.29 -3.48
CA PHE A 234 -53.49 3.45 -2.93
C PHE A 234 -54.16 4.31 -4.02
N SER A 235 -53.67 4.32 -5.25
CA SER A 235 -54.33 5.02 -6.36
C SER A 235 -55.60 4.32 -6.85
N GLN A 236 -55.72 3.02 -6.62
CA GLN A 236 -56.89 2.21 -7.01
C GLN A 236 -58.02 2.20 -5.93
N ILE A 237 -57.71 2.67 -4.71
CA ILE A 237 -58.71 2.76 -3.62
C ILE A 237 -59.49 4.05 -3.78
N ASP A 238 -60.60 3.95 -4.47
CA ASP A 238 -61.58 5.03 -4.53
C ASP A 238 -62.46 4.99 -3.23
N ILE A 239 -62.12 5.86 -2.28
CA ILE A 239 -62.89 5.93 -1.03
C ILE A 239 -64.09 6.84 -1.30
N PRO A 240 -65.35 6.32 -1.30
CA PRO A 240 -66.50 7.14 -1.46
C PRO A 240 -66.55 8.22 -0.35
N ALA A 241 -66.83 9.46 -0.72
CA ALA A 241 -66.86 10.58 0.22
C ALA A 241 -67.81 10.37 1.44
N SER A 242 -68.78 9.47 1.32
CA SER A 242 -69.67 9.01 2.37
C SER A 242 -69.04 8.14 3.46
N ALA A 243 -67.94 7.43 3.15
CA ALA A 243 -67.26 6.56 4.12
C ALA A 243 -66.20 7.34 4.96
N ALA A 244 -65.85 8.56 4.58
CA ALA A 244 -64.85 9.39 5.25
C ALA A 244 -65.37 10.03 6.57
N ILE A 245 -66.68 9.93 6.89
CA ILE A 245 -67.24 10.63 7.99
C ILE A 245 -67.01 9.94 9.35
N ASN A 246 -66.70 8.66 9.39
CA ASN A 246 -66.63 7.87 10.63
C ASN A 246 -65.26 7.21 10.90
N VAL A 247 -64.19 7.48 10.10
CA VAL A 247 -62.86 6.93 10.35
C VAL A 247 -61.88 8.05 10.69
N PRO A 248 -61.29 8.05 11.90
CA PRO A 248 -60.35 9.12 12.31
C PRO A 248 -58.99 9.05 11.58
N ILE A 249 -58.90 8.28 10.53
CA ILE A 249 -57.68 8.10 9.76
C ILE A 249 -57.81 8.90 8.45
N LYS A 250 -57.17 10.07 8.39
CA LYS A 250 -56.93 10.76 7.11
C LYS A 250 -55.95 9.94 6.27
N ILE A 251 -56.47 9.16 5.35
CA ILE A 251 -55.63 8.51 4.33
C ILE A 251 -55.13 9.61 3.40
N SER A 252 -53.97 10.16 3.75
CA SER A 252 -53.27 11.13 2.91
C SER A 252 -52.70 10.38 1.69
N LYS A 253 -52.98 10.87 0.49
CA LYS A 253 -52.33 10.34 -0.72
C LYS A 253 -50.84 10.43 -0.52
N ILE A 254 -50.14 9.32 -0.74
CA ILE A 254 -48.64 9.28 -0.66
C ILE A 254 -48.09 10.22 -1.73
N ALA A 255 -47.69 11.42 -1.32
CA ALA A 255 -47.20 12.47 -2.22
C ALA A 255 -45.71 12.37 -2.52
N ILE A 256 -45.08 11.22 -2.28
CA ILE A 256 -43.65 11.02 -2.55
C ILE A 256 -43.47 10.82 -4.07
N SER A 257 -42.70 11.71 -4.71
CA SER A 257 -42.42 11.57 -6.13
C SER A 257 -41.39 10.41 -6.37
N THR A 258 -41.52 9.71 -7.48
CA THR A 258 -40.57 8.65 -7.85
C THR A 258 -39.17 9.21 -8.03
N GLU A 259 -39.02 10.43 -8.56
CA GLU A 259 -37.76 11.15 -8.69
C GLU A 259 -37.09 11.41 -7.34
N PHE A 260 -37.86 11.72 -6.31
CA PHE A 260 -37.33 11.90 -4.95
C PHE A 260 -36.74 10.61 -4.42
N ILE A 261 -37.41 9.46 -4.61
CA ILE A 261 -36.93 8.15 -4.15
C ILE A 261 -35.61 7.77 -4.85
N ILE A 262 -35.55 7.96 -6.16
CA ILE A 262 -34.34 7.67 -6.94
C ILE A 262 -33.19 8.57 -6.49
N THR A 263 -33.42 9.87 -6.38
CA THR A 263 -32.40 10.82 -5.92
C THR A 263 -31.92 10.51 -4.51
N TYR A 264 -32.84 10.22 -3.60
CA TYR A 264 -32.52 9.81 -2.23
C TYR A 264 -31.66 8.52 -2.21
N SER A 265 -32.04 7.51 -3.01
CA SER A 265 -31.30 6.25 -3.10
C SER A 265 -29.87 6.46 -3.62
N ILE A 266 -29.70 7.26 -4.66
CA ILE A 266 -28.37 7.58 -5.23
C ILE A 266 -27.50 8.30 -4.19
N VAL A 267 -28.04 9.33 -3.54
CA VAL A 267 -27.30 10.09 -2.52
C VAL A 267 -26.91 9.20 -1.34
N SER A 268 -27.82 8.33 -0.90
CA SER A 268 -27.58 7.37 0.18
C SER A 268 -26.52 6.33 -0.20
N LEU A 269 -26.58 5.77 -1.41
CA LEU A 269 -25.58 4.81 -1.91
C LEU A 269 -24.19 5.44 -2.01
N VAL A 270 -24.09 6.66 -2.55
CA VAL A 270 -22.82 7.40 -2.62
C VAL A 270 -22.27 7.67 -1.23
N SER A 271 -23.12 8.16 -0.30
CA SER A 271 -22.69 8.43 1.07
C SER A 271 -22.21 7.17 1.79
N THR A 272 -22.95 6.06 1.64
CA THR A 272 -22.58 4.76 2.22
C THR A 272 -21.27 4.24 1.62
N SER A 273 -21.06 4.38 0.31
CA SER A 273 -19.81 3.99 -0.36
C SER A 273 -18.60 4.78 0.15
N ILE A 274 -18.75 6.09 0.36
CA ILE A 274 -17.70 6.94 0.92
C ILE A 274 -17.35 6.49 2.34
N LEU A 275 -18.36 6.37 3.22
CA LEU A 275 -18.15 5.98 4.61
C LEU A 275 -17.52 4.59 4.73
N SER A 276 -18.00 3.62 3.95
CA SER A 276 -17.46 2.25 3.94
C SER A 276 -16.03 2.19 3.41
N SER A 277 -15.71 2.98 2.38
CA SER A 277 -14.34 3.09 1.88
C SER A 277 -13.38 3.68 2.93
N LEU A 278 -13.81 4.70 3.67
CA LEU A 278 -13.03 5.27 4.78
C LEU A 278 -12.83 4.26 5.91
N LEU A 279 -13.87 3.47 6.23
CA LEU A 279 -13.84 2.38 7.20
C LEU A 279 -12.84 1.30 6.77
N ILE A 280 -12.89 0.84 5.52
CA ILE A 280 -11.94 -0.13 4.95
C ILE A 280 -10.50 0.40 5.09
N GLY A 281 -10.25 1.67 4.76
CA GLY A 281 -8.95 2.30 4.92
C GLY A 281 -8.46 2.33 6.38
N ALA A 282 -9.36 2.64 7.32
CA ALA A 282 -9.05 2.63 8.75
C ALA A 282 -8.73 1.22 9.26
N ILE A 283 -9.46 0.19 8.81
CA ILE A 283 -9.24 -1.20 9.20
C ILE A 283 -7.92 -1.74 8.64
N ILE A 284 -7.61 -1.49 7.35
CA ILE A 284 -6.40 -2.03 6.70
C ILE A 284 -5.12 -1.35 7.20
N LYS A 285 -5.15 -0.02 7.39
CA LYS A 285 -3.92 0.76 7.63
C LYS A 285 -3.96 1.62 8.88
N GLY A 286 -5.01 1.51 9.69
CA GLY A 286 -5.19 2.33 10.89
C GLY A 286 -5.47 3.82 10.60
N LYS A 287 -5.66 4.21 9.33
CA LYS A 287 -5.87 5.61 8.92
C LYS A 287 -7.01 5.70 7.90
N GLY A 288 -8.10 6.34 8.26
CA GLY A 288 -9.27 6.52 7.37
C GLY A 288 -8.92 7.19 6.03
N LYS A 289 -7.96 8.13 6.03
CA LYS A 289 -7.50 8.81 4.80
C LYS A 289 -7.01 7.85 3.70
N GLU A 290 -6.50 6.69 4.05
CA GLU A 290 -6.08 5.67 3.08
C GLU A 290 -7.25 5.00 2.35
N GLY A 291 -8.45 5.14 2.90
CA GLY A 291 -9.71 4.66 2.31
C GLY A 291 -10.14 5.43 1.06
N PHE A 292 -9.73 6.69 0.90
CA PHE A 292 -10.09 7.49 -0.29
C PHE A 292 -9.74 6.83 -1.62
N LYS A 293 -8.75 5.95 -1.64
CA LYS A 293 -8.36 5.18 -2.84
C LYS A 293 -9.44 4.21 -3.30
N TYR A 294 -10.27 3.75 -2.39
CA TYR A 294 -11.34 2.77 -2.67
C TYR A 294 -12.67 3.43 -3.00
N VAL A 295 -12.84 4.74 -2.70
CA VAL A 295 -14.09 5.48 -2.95
C VAL A 295 -14.55 5.38 -4.41
N PRO A 296 -13.73 5.68 -5.43
CA PRO A 296 -14.22 5.67 -6.82
C PRO A 296 -14.66 4.27 -7.28
N ILE A 297 -13.94 3.23 -6.83
CA ILE A 297 -14.26 1.84 -7.19
C ILE A 297 -15.56 1.41 -6.51
N MET A 298 -15.69 1.68 -5.20
CA MET A 298 -16.90 1.33 -4.43
C MET A 298 -18.12 2.05 -4.97
N THR A 299 -18.03 3.37 -5.22
CA THR A 299 -19.13 4.16 -5.75
C THR A 299 -19.56 3.67 -7.14
N LEU A 300 -18.60 3.32 -7.99
CA LEU A 300 -18.92 2.80 -9.32
C LEU A 300 -19.66 1.46 -9.24
N ILE A 301 -19.24 0.54 -8.37
CA ILE A 301 -19.87 -0.76 -8.21
C ILE A 301 -21.27 -0.64 -7.60
N THR A 302 -21.49 0.28 -6.65
CA THR A 302 -22.79 0.44 -5.99
C THR A 302 -23.84 1.16 -6.84
N LEU A 303 -23.42 1.89 -7.89
CA LEU A 303 -24.33 2.60 -8.81
C LEU A 303 -24.67 1.80 -10.08
N VAL A 304 -23.95 0.72 -10.37
CA VAL A 304 -24.24 -0.20 -11.47
C VAL A 304 -25.21 -1.28 -11.04
#